data_01e261b109d525103b93cc63684e4064
#
_entry.id   01e261b109d525103b93cc63684e4064
#
_cell.length_a   1.000
_cell.length_b   1.000
_cell.length_c   1.000
_cell.angle_alpha   90.00
_cell.angle_beta   90.00
_cell.angle_gamma   90.00
#
_symmetry.space_group_name_H-M   'P 1'
#
loop_
_entity.id
_entity.type
_entity.pdbx_description
1 polymer ?
#
loop_
_entity_poly.entity_id
_entity_poly.type
_entity_poly.pdbx_seq_one_letter_code
_entity_poly.pdbx_strand_id
1 'polypeptide(L)'
;MQRDCKDKEKIEKFLINTRTGVIGMNGDDFPYAVPVNFVWYDGSIIFHGMGSGKKVQILSSEPPVCFTVYEEYGTVTDPMPCHADTSYMSVMIFGKVEKVVDFEEAASALQKLVEKYTPGYYKKPLTSKLIENYRSSFDENAVSVYRLTPEDMTAKENQADENELFKNE
;
A
#
# COMPACT_ATOMS: atom_id res chain seq x y z
N MET A 1 -13.17 -3.47 -23.43
CA MET A 1 -11.72 -3.25 -23.40
C MET A 1 -11.19 -4.03 -22.21
N GLN A 2 -10.49 -5.10 -22.48
CA GLN A 2 -10.14 -6.07 -21.44
C GLN A 2 -8.79 -5.69 -20.81
N ARG A 3 -8.82 -4.75 -19.88
CA ARG A 3 -7.65 -4.43 -19.03
C ARG A 3 -7.76 -5.08 -17.65
N ASP A 4 -8.78 -5.90 -17.40
CA ASP A 4 -8.96 -6.56 -16.11
C ASP A 4 -7.92 -7.65 -15.96
N CYS A 5 -7.06 -7.53 -14.95
CA CYS A 5 -6.15 -8.57 -14.53
C CYS A 5 -6.86 -9.48 -13.52
N LYS A 6 -6.97 -10.78 -13.83
CA LYS A 6 -7.57 -11.80 -12.96
C LYS A 6 -6.57 -12.82 -12.44
N ASP A 7 -5.31 -12.66 -12.82
CA ASP A 7 -4.22 -13.53 -12.38
C ASP A 7 -3.85 -13.17 -10.93
N LYS A 8 -4.26 -14.02 -10.01
CA LYS A 8 -4.06 -13.83 -8.58
C LYS A 8 -2.58 -13.81 -8.19
N GLU A 9 -1.76 -14.69 -8.77
CA GLU A 9 -0.33 -14.75 -8.47
C GLU A 9 0.39 -13.47 -8.92
N LYS A 10 0.01 -12.96 -10.09
CA LYS A 10 0.52 -11.70 -10.62
C LYS A 10 0.14 -10.51 -9.75
N ILE A 11 -1.13 -10.43 -9.32
CA ILE A 11 -1.63 -9.39 -8.43
C ILE A 11 -0.87 -9.43 -7.10
N GLU A 12 -0.73 -10.60 -6.51
CA GLU A 12 -0.02 -10.76 -5.24
C GLU A 12 1.46 -10.37 -5.37
N LYS A 13 2.14 -10.82 -6.42
CA LYS A 13 3.52 -10.44 -6.72
C LYS A 13 3.66 -8.92 -6.89
N PHE A 14 2.72 -8.28 -7.56
CA PHE A 14 2.68 -6.83 -7.70
C PHE A 14 2.57 -6.12 -6.34
N LEU A 15 1.64 -6.53 -5.48
CA LEU A 15 1.46 -5.98 -4.12
C LEU A 15 2.68 -6.20 -3.22
N ILE A 16 3.36 -7.34 -3.36
CA ILE A 16 4.59 -7.64 -2.61
C ILE A 16 5.71 -6.68 -3.02
N ASN A 17 5.86 -6.40 -4.31
CA ASN A 17 7.01 -5.65 -4.85
C ASN A 17 6.80 -4.13 -4.79
N THR A 18 5.59 -3.64 -5.00
CA THR A 18 5.30 -2.21 -5.02
C THR A 18 5.43 -1.60 -3.63
N ARG A 19 6.07 -0.44 -3.54
CA ARG A 19 6.50 0.15 -2.25
C ARG A 19 5.50 1.12 -1.64
N THR A 20 4.71 1.81 -2.46
CA THR A 20 3.81 2.86 -2.00
C THR A 20 2.41 2.62 -2.51
N GLY A 21 1.45 2.73 -1.63
CA GLY A 21 0.03 2.76 -1.98
C GLY A 21 -0.61 4.03 -1.43
N VAL A 22 -1.79 4.33 -1.92
CA VAL A 22 -2.59 5.49 -1.48
C VAL A 22 -3.85 4.97 -0.81
N ILE A 23 -4.03 5.32 0.47
CA ILE A 23 -5.29 5.05 1.17
C ILE A 23 -6.24 6.23 1.00
N GLY A 24 -7.39 5.97 0.38
CA GLY A 24 -8.50 6.90 0.22
C GLY A 24 -9.56 6.67 1.28
N MET A 25 -9.96 7.73 1.97
CA MET A 25 -10.90 7.73 3.09
C MET A 25 -11.93 8.84 2.93
N ASN A 26 -13.08 8.70 3.56
CA ASN A 26 -14.03 9.79 3.67
C ASN A 26 -13.56 10.75 4.76
N GLY A 27 -13.26 11.99 4.39
CA GLY A 27 -13.06 13.08 5.35
C GLY A 27 -14.37 13.83 5.59
N ASP A 28 -14.34 14.77 6.54
CA ASP A 28 -15.54 15.54 6.92
C ASP A 28 -16.01 16.46 5.77
N ASP A 29 -15.10 17.26 5.21
CA ASP A 29 -15.42 18.22 4.15
C ASP A 29 -15.04 17.69 2.75
N PHE A 30 -13.92 16.97 2.65
CA PHE A 30 -13.37 16.46 1.38
C PHE A 30 -12.91 15.02 1.55
N PRO A 31 -12.96 14.19 0.47
CA PRO A 31 -12.24 12.93 0.45
C PRO A 31 -10.77 13.15 0.83
N TYR A 32 -10.23 12.26 1.64
CA TYR A 32 -8.87 12.36 2.16
C TYR A 32 -8.04 11.18 1.67
N ALA A 33 -7.00 11.45 0.91
CA ALA A 33 -6.12 10.45 0.34
C ALA A 33 -4.67 10.67 0.79
N VAL A 34 -4.00 9.61 1.25
CA VAL A 34 -2.64 9.69 1.80
C VAL A 34 -1.78 8.56 1.24
N PRO A 35 -0.59 8.88 0.67
CA PRO A 35 0.38 7.86 0.34
C PRO A 35 0.97 7.25 1.62
N VAL A 36 1.13 5.94 1.63
CA VAL A 36 1.73 5.20 2.73
C VAL A 36 2.63 4.09 2.22
N ASN A 37 3.70 3.82 2.94
CA ASN A 37 4.47 2.60 2.79
C ASN A 37 3.66 1.44 3.37
N PHE A 38 3.64 0.32 2.67
CA PHE A 38 2.84 -0.85 3.05
C PHE A 38 3.56 -2.17 2.78
N VAL A 39 3.03 -3.23 3.34
CA VAL A 39 3.37 -4.60 2.97
C VAL A 39 2.10 -5.40 2.74
N TRP A 40 2.11 -6.25 1.72
CA TRP A 40 1.14 -7.32 1.55
C TRP A 40 1.58 -8.51 2.39
N TYR A 41 0.82 -8.85 3.40
CA TYR A 41 1.15 -9.90 4.35
C TYR A 41 -0.10 -10.60 4.84
N ASP A 42 -0.11 -11.92 4.76
CA ASP A 42 -1.23 -12.77 5.18
C ASP A 42 -2.59 -12.34 4.60
N GLY A 43 -2.60 -12.09 3.26
CA GLY A 43 -3.81 -11.70 2.56
C GLY A 43 -4.34 -10.29 2.88
N SER A 44 -3.54 -9.44 3.52
CA SER A 44 -3.95 -8.12 3.97
C SER A 44 -2.90 -7.06 3.66
N ILE A 45 -3.33 -5.80 3.57
CA ILE A 45 -2.43 -4.66 3.53
C ILE A 45 -2.11 -4.25 4.97
N ILE A 46 -0.82 -4.22 5.30
CA ILE A 46 -0.31 -3.70 6.57
C ILE A 46 0.42 -2.40 6.32
N PHE A 47 0.11 -1.38 7.09
CA PHE A 47 0.84 -0.11 7.10
C PHE A 47 0.93 0.43 8.52
N HIS A 48 1.82 1.40 8.72
CA HIS A 48 1.98 2.04 10.02
C HIS A 48 1.88 3.57 9.91
N GLY A 49 1.78 4.21 11.04
CA GLY A 49 1.76 5.65 11.12
C GLY A 49 1.96 6.17 12.54
N MET A 50 1.99 7.48 12.63
CA MET A 50 1.99 8.18 13.92
C MET A 50 0.74 7.84 14.72
N GLY A 51 0.79 8.02 16.03
CA GLY A 51 -0.34 7.81 16.93
C GLY A 51 -1.39 8.92 16.90
N SER A 52 -1.16 9.99 16.13
CA SER A 52 -2.02 11.17 16.06
C SER A 52 -2.17 11.70 14.63
N GLY A 53 -3.09 12.65 14.43
CA GLY A 53 -3.33 13.34 13.16
C GLY A 53 -4.60 12.90 12.44
N LYS A 54 -4.92 13.59 11.33
CA LYS A 54 -6.19 13.44 10.59
C LYS A 54 -6.46 12.00 10.15
N LYS A 55 -5.45 11.29 9.64
CA LYS A 55 -5.58 9.88 9.28
C LYS A 55 -6.05 9.02 10.47
N VAL A 56 -5.44 9.21 11.63
CA VAL A 56 -5.80 8.46 12.85
C VAL A 56 -7.22 8.77 13.29
N GLN A 57 -7.62 10.05 13.25
CA GLN A 57 -8.98 10.47 13.59
C GLN A 57 -10.01 9.80 12.68
N ILE A 58 -9.78 9.79 11.37
CA ILE A 58 -10.69 9.15 10.42
C ILE A 58 -10.74 7.64 10.67
N LEU A 59 -9.59 6.98 10.79
CA LEU A 59 -9.50 5.53 10.95
C LEU A 59 -10.02 5.03 12.31
N SER A 60 -10.17 5.91 13.31
CA SER A 60 -10.70 5.52 14.62
C SER A 60 -12.16 5.01 14.62
N SER A 61 -12.92 5.35 13.58
CA SER A 61 -14.29 4.87 13.37
C SER A 61 -14.38 3.64 12.46
N GLU A 62 -13.24 3.07 12.08
CA GLU A 62 -13.13 1.91 11.16
C GLU A 62 -13.96 2.07 9.88
N PRO A 63 -13.81 3.20 9.16
CA PRO A 63 -14.64 3.47 7.99
C PRO A 63 -14.24 2.55 6.83
N PRO A 64 -15.13 2.33 5.86
CA PRO A 64 -14.73 1.73 4.60
C PRO A 64 -13.72 2.63 3.89
N VAL A 65 -12.71 2.01 3.32
CA VAL A 65 -11.60 2.67 2.61
C VAL A 65 -11.37 2.06 1.24
N CYS A 66 -10.70 2.82 0.39
CA CYS A 66 -10.13 2.36 -0.86
C CYS A 66 -8.61 2.48 -0.79
N PHE A 67 -7.89 1.39 -0.99
CA PHE A 67 -6.44 1.38 -1.05
C PHE A 67 -6.01 1.12 -2.49
N THR A 68 -5.29 2.06 -3.09
CA THR A 68 -4.85 1.97 -4.49
C THR A 68 -3.33 1.82 -4.56
N VAL A 69 -2.89 0.84 -5.34
CA VAL A 69 -1.49 0.63 -5.71
C VAL A 69 -1.39 0.80 -7.22
N TYR A 70 -0.40 1.55 -7.69
CA TYR A 70 -0.19 1.84 -9.11
C TYR A 70 1.29 1.90 -9.42
N GLU A 71 1.66 1.31 -10.53
CA GLU A 71 2.97 1.47 -11.18
C GLU A 71 2.80 1.72 -12.66
N GLU A 72 3.50 2.73 -13.16
CA GLU A 72 3.66 3.03 -14.57
C GLU A 72 4.96 2.42 -15.06
N TYR A 73 4.91 1.76 -16.21
CA TYR A 73 6.07 1.14 -16.85
C TYR A 73 6.56 1.93 -18.06
N GLY A 74 5.81 2.92 -18.52
CA GLY A 74 6.17 3.83 -19.60
C GLY A 74 5.00 4.17 -20.53
N THR A 75 5.27 5.05 -21.48
CA THR A 75 4.29 5.47 -22.49
C THR A 75 4.40 4.59 -23.72
N VAL A 76 3.31 3.98 -24.14
CA VAL A 76 3.20 3.23 -25.39
C VAL A 76 3.02 4.22 -26.52
N THR A 77 3.90 4.17 -27.52
CA THR A 77 3.86 5.07 -28.67
C THR A 77 3.02 4.50 -29.81
N ASP A 78 2.41 5.40 -30.58
CA ASP A 78 1.66 5.07 -31.79
C ASP A 78 1.87 6.20 -32.81
N PRO A 79 1.93 5.92 -34.12
CA PRO A 79 2.00 6.97 -35.15
C PRO A 79 0.88 8.00 -35.08
N MET A 80 -0.29 7.60 -34.55
CA MET A 80 -1.42 8.50 -34.27
C MET A 80 -1.37 8.93 -32.80
N PRO A 81 -1.10 10.20 -32.45
CA PRO A 81 -0.94 10.63 -31.06
C PRO A 81 -2.12 10.29 -30.11
N CYS A 82 -3.35 10.27 -30.64
CA CYS A 82 -4.53 9.89 -29.84
C CYS A 82 -4.61 8.39 -29.53
N HIS A 83 -3.76 7.56 -30.08
CA HIS A 83 -3.65 6.14 -29.76
C HIS A 83 -2.53 5.85 -28.75
N ALA A 84 -1.69 6.86 -28.46
CA ALA A 84 -0.69 6.71 -27.40
C ALA A 84 -1.37 6.32 -26.08
N ASP A 85 -0.73 5.44 -25.32
CA ASP A 85 -1.30 4.87 -24.12
C ASP A 85 -0.23 4.71 -23.02
N THR A 86 -0.63 4.32 -21.84
CA THR A 86 0.27 4.04 -20.72
C THR A 86 0.37 2.54 -20.48
N SER A 87 1.59 2.04 -20.38
CA SER A 87 1.86 0.70 -19.85
C SER A 87 1.86 0.79 -18.33
N TYR A 88 1.00 0.01 -17.67
CA TYR A 88 0.82 0.10 -16.22
C TYR A 88 0.23 -1.16 -15.61
N MET A 89 0.32 -1.23 -14.29
CA MET A 89 -0.51 -2.09 -13.46
C MET A 89 -1.08 -1.30 -12.28
N SER A 90 -2.34 -1.56 -11.94
CA SER A 90 -3.01 -0.98 -10.79
C SER A 90 -3.86 -2.01 -10.06
N VAL A 91 -3.90 -1.91 -8.73
CA VAL A 91 -4.77 -2.72 -7.87
C VAL A 91 -5.52 -1.78 -6.94
N MET A 92 -6.84 -1.95 -6.86
CA MET A 92 -7.68 -1.26 -5.90
C MET A 92 -8.27 -2.28 -4.94
N ILE A 93 -8.10 -2.04 -3.65
CA ILE A 93 -8.56 -2.89 -2.55
C ILE A 93 -9.56 -2.11 -1.73
N PHE A 94 -10.73 -2.68 -1.53
CA PHE A 94 -11.82 -2.10 -0.75
C PHE A 94 -12.01 -2.92 0.52
N GLY A 95 -12.25 -2.26 1.64
CA GLY A 95 -12.47 -2.93 2.92
C GLY A 95 -12.43 -1.96 4.09
N LYS A 96 -12.32 -2.51 5.28
CA LYS A 96 -12.18 -1.74 6.53
C LYS A 96 -10.78 -1.86 7.08
N VAL A 97 -10.33 -0.78 7.70
CA VAL A 97 -9.04 -0.73 8.38
C VAL A 97 -9.27 -0.90 9.87
N GLU A 98 -8.60 -1.86 10.46
CA GLU A 98 -8.55 -2.06 11.90
C GLU A 98 -7.17 -1.72 12.46
N LYS A 99 -7.11 -1.25 13.70
CA LYS A 99 -5.85 -1.05 14.41
C LYS A 99 -5.42 -2.36 15.03
N VAL A 100 -4.19 -2.77 14.77
CA VAL A 100 -3.56 -3.94 15.41
C VAL A 100 -3.22 -3.56 16.85
N VAL A 101 -3.91 -4.16 17.81
CA VAL A 101 -3.76 -3.85 19.25
C VAL A 101 -2.85 -4.84 19.99
N ASP A 102 -2.70 -6.05 19.48
CA ASP A 102 -1.80 -7.05 20.04
C ASP A 102 -0.34 -6.71 19.69
N PHE A 103 0.54 -6.65 20.69
CA PHE A 103 1.93 -6.26 20.49
C PHE A 103 2.78 -7.31 19.78
N GLU A 104 2.49 -8.60 19.91
CA GLU A 104 3.19 -9.66 19.19
C GLU A 104 2.84 -9.57 17.69
N GLU A 105 1.58 -9.41 17.40
CA GLU A 105 1.09 -9.23 16.03
C GLU A 105 1.63 -7.94 15.41
N ALA A 106 1.60 -6.82 16.14
CA ALA A 106 2.17 -5.55 15.69
C ALA A 106 3.69 -5.64 15.41
N ALA A 107 4.45 -6.34 16.27
CA ALA A 107 5.86 -6.57 16.07
C ALA A 107 6.13 -7.40 14.81
N SER A 108 5.36 -8.46 14.59
CA SER A 108 5.46 -9.32 13.40
C SER A 108 5.14 -8.53 12.12
N ALA A 109 4.08 -7.74 12.13
CA ALA A 109 3.66 -6.91 11.02
C ALA A 109 4.69 -5.80 10.67
N LEU A 110 5.21 -5.11 11.68
CA LEU A 110 6.29 -4.12 11.51
C LEU A 110 7.59 -4.76 11.05
N GLN A 111 7.90 -5.99 11.49
CA GLN A 111 9.06 -6.73 11.01
C GLN A 111 8.99 -6.95 9.49
N LYS A 112 7.81 -7.25 8.94
CA LYS A 112 7.60 -7.39 7.49
C LYS A 112 7.83 -6.09 6.74
N LEU A 113 7.42 -4.95 7.30
CA LEU A 113 7.74 -3.63 6.75
C LEU A 113 9.25 -3.39 6.75
N VAL A 114 9.93 -3.67 7.86
CA VAL A 114 11.39 -3.52 7.95
C VAL A 114 12.11 -4.40 6.91
N GLU A 115 11.70 -5.65 6.76
CA GLU A 115 12.28 -6.59 5.77
C GLU A 115 12.09 -6.08 4.33
N LYS A 116 10.93 -5.51 4.00
CA LYS A 116 10.65 -4.97 2.67
C LYS A 116 11.44 -3.69 2.35
N TYR A 117 11.54 -2.76 3.31
CA TYR A 117 12.09 -1.42 3.04
C TYR A 117 13.58 -1.30 3.35
N THR A 118 14.10 -2.12 4.27
CA THR A 118 15.51 -2.11 4.71
C THR A 118 16.05 -3.54 4.87
N PRO A 119 16.02 -4.35 3.80
CA PRO A 119 16.41 -5.76 3.88
C PRO A 119 17.83 -5.92 4.41
N GLY A 120 17.99 -6.72 5.46
CA GLY A 120 19.28 -7.06 6.04
C GLY A 120 19.98 -5.94 6.83
N TYR A 121 19.39 -4.74 6.94
CA TYR A 121 20.02 -3.64 7.68
C TYR A 121 19.96 -3.86 9.19
N TYR A 122 18.82 -4.17 9.74
CA TYR A 122 18.63 -4.44 11.16
C TYR A 122 18.93 -5.90 11.47
N LYS A 123 19.84 -6.16 12.42
CA LYS A 123 20.30 -7.52 12.78
C LYS A 123 19.44 -8.18 13.85
N LYS A 124 18.71 -7.39 14.62
CA LYS A 124 17.83 -7.89 15.67
C LYS A 124 16.38 -7.73 15.24
N PRO A 125 15.54 -8.75 15.44
CA PRO A 125 14.13 -8.65 15.14
C PRO A 125 13.42 -7.66 16.09
N LEU A 126 12.30 -7.11 15.61
CA LEU A 126 11.39 -6.36 16.47
C LEU A 126 10.73 -7.32 17.46
N THR A 127 10.54 -6.85 18.69
CA THR A 127 9.88 -7.62 19.75
C THR A 127 8.66 -6.88 20.26
N SER A 128 7.67 -7.59 20.76
CA SER A 128 6.48 -7.03 21.40
C SER A 128 6.85 -6.02 22.50
N LYS A 129 7.82 -6.33 23.34
CA LYS A 129 8.32 -5.44 24.38
C LYS A 129 8.90 -4.13 23.83
N LEU A 130 9.56 -4.18 22.66
CA LEU A 130 10.05 -2.96 22.00
C LEU A 130 8.86 -2.11 21.54
N ILE A 131 7.85 -2.72 20.92
CA ILE A 131 6.69 -2.00 20.41
C ILE A 131 5.86 -1.40 21.54
N GLU A 132 5.65 -2.14 22.62
CA GLU A 132 4.94 -1.68 23.82
C GLU A 132 5.58 -0.42 24.42
N ASN A 133 6.91 -0.39 24.49
CA ASN A 133 7.66 0.69 25.14
C ASN A 133 8.07 1.82 24.18
N TYR A 134 7.95 1.61 22.86
CA TYR A 134 8.32 2.63 21.89
C TYR A 134 7.42 3.86 21.95
N ARG A 135 8.05 5.02 21.89
CA ARG A 135 7.36 6.31 21.72
C ARG A 135 8.04 7.09 20.61
N SER A 136 7.23 7.65 19.73
CA SER A 136 7.69 8.46 18.60
C SER A 136 8.33 9.76 19.09
N SER A 137 9.47 10.14 18.52
CA SER A 137 10.10 11.43 18.79
C SER A 137 9.34 12.63 18.23
N PHE A 138 8.32 12.38 17.40
CA PHE A 138 7.54 13.45 16.76
C PHE A 138 6.28 13.82 17.55
N ASP A 139 5.61 12.85 18.16
CA ASP A 139 4.33 13.07 18.82
C ASP A 139 4.20 12.35 20.18
N GLU A 140 5.29 11.74 20.66
CA GLU A 140 5.37 10.99 21.92
C GLU A 140 4.36 9.84 22.06
N ASN A 141 3.67 9.49 20.98
CA ASN A 141 2.72 8.39 20.95
C ASN A 141 3.40 7.06 20.58
N ALA A 142 2.74 5.97 20.91
CA ALA A 142 3.09 4.65 20.41
C ALA A 142 2.87 4.59 18.89
N VAL A 143 3.65 3.76 18.19
CA VAL A 143 3.40 3.50 16.77
C VAL A 143 2.03 2.87 16.59
N SER A 144 1.26 3.36 15.62
CA SER A 144 0.00 2.74 15.22
C SER A 144 0.23 1.85 14.01
N VAL A 145 -0.13 0.58 14.15
CA VAL A 145 -0.12 -0.42 13.08
C VAL A 145 -1.54 -0.68 12.66
N TYR A 146 -1.77 -0.72 11.37
CA TYR A 146 -3.09 -0.90 10.76
C TYR A 146 -3.09 -2.07 9.79
N ARG A 147 -4.21 -2.81 9.79
CA ARG A 147 -4.52 -3.87 8.84
C ARG A 147 -5.75 -3.48 8.04
N LEU A 148 -5.65 -3.58 6.71
CA LEU A 148 -6.78 -3.56 5.80
C LEU A 148 -6.98 -4.97 5.27
N THR A 149 -8.07 -5.61 5.68
CA THR A 149 -8.50 -6.90 5.14
C THR A 149 -9.37 -6.63 3.91
N PRO A 150 -9.03 -7.19 2.72
CA PRO A 150 -9.82 -6.99 1.52
C PRO A 150 -11.23 -7.59 1.64
N GLU A 151 -12.26 -6.80 1.42
CA GLU A 151 -13.64 -7.24 1.18
C GLU A 151 -13.89 -7.41 -0.32
N ASP A 152 -13.25 -6.54 -1.15
CA ASP A 152 -13.26 -6.63 -2.61
C ASP A 152 -11.92 -6.13 -3.16
N MET A 153 -11.54 -6.63 -4.34
CA MET A 153 -10.30 -6.26 -5.01
C MET A 153 -10.49 -6.26 -6.52
N THR A 154 -10.03 -5.21 -7.16
CA THR A 154 -9.97 -5.12 -8.63
C THR A 154 -8.55 -4.82 -9.07
N ALA A 155 -8.14 -5.40 -10.20
CA ALA A 155 -6.84 -5.12 -10.79
C ALA A 155 -6.99 -4.84 -12.28
N LYS A 156 -6.20 -3.89 -12.78
CA LYS A 156 -6.10 -3.56 -14.20
C LYS A 156 -4.66 -3.46 -14.62
N GLU A 157 -4.42 -3.83 -15.86
CA GLU A 157 -3.11 -3.75 -16.48
C GLU A 157 -3.20 -3.38 -17.95
N ASN A 158 -2.16 -2.75 -18.44
CA ASN A 158 -1.87 -2.56 -19.85
C ASN A 158 -0.39 -2.89 -20.05
N GLN A 159 -0.13 -4.09 -20.59
CA GLN A 159 1.24 -4.53 -20.85
C GLN A 159 1.67 -4.06 -22.23
N ALA A 160 2.92 -3.66 -22.36
CA ALA A 160 3.57 -3.38 -23.63
C ALA A 160 4.98 -3.97 -23.63
N ASP A 161 5.47 -4.34 -24.78
CA ASP A 161 6.85 -4.76 -24.96
C ASP A 161 7.79 -3.55 -24.85
N GLU A 162 9.03 -3.75 -24.41
CA GLU A 162 10.01 -2.66 -24.24
C GLU A 162 10.29 -1.86 -25.54
N ASN A 163 10.10 -2.48 -26.71
CA ASN A 163 10.26 -1.84 -28.01
C ASN A 163 9.08 -0.95 -28.43
N GLU A 164 7.93 -1.07 -27.75
CA GLU A 164 6.75 -0.23 -27.96
C GLU A 164 6.75 1.02 -27.06
N LEU A 165 7.63 1.02 -26.04
CA LEU A 165 7.73 2.12 -25.11
C LEU A 165 8.57 3.28 -25.66
N PHE A 166 8.12 4.49 -25.39
CA PHE A 166 8.86 5.70 -25.67
C PHE A 166 10.21 5.70 -24.96
N LYS A 167 11.28 5.96 -25.72
CA LYS A 167 12.65 6.11 -25.20
C LYS A 167 13.12 7.53 -25.49
N ASN A 168 13.56 8.23 -24.45
CA ASN A 168 14.30 9.47 -24.64
C ASN A 168 15.68 9.10 -25.22
N GLU A 169 16.02 9.66 -26.35
CA GLU A 169 17.38 9.57 -26.93
C GLU A 169 18.37 10.39 -26.10
#